data_ca5c2f6c6c888e4955175db0b952daf3
#
_entry.id   ca5c2f6c6c888e4955175db0b952daf3
#
_cell.length_a   1.000
_cell.length_b   1.000
_cell.length_c   1.000
_cell.angle_alpha   90.00
_cell.angle_beta   90.00
_cell.angle_gamma   90.00
#
_symmetry.space_group_name_H-M   'P 1'
#
loop_
_entity.id
_entity.type
_entity.pdbx_description
1 polymer ?
#
loop_
_entity_poly.entity_id
_entity_poly.type
_entity_poly.pdbx_seq_one_letter_code
_entity_poly.pdbx_strand_id
1 'polypeptide(L)'
;PPHPRPARRPPGNGMGRVRTRAARLTARFRLTVEYDGRPFMGWQRQAHGPSVQGAIEAAASAVTGETVTLHAAGRTDAGVHAAGQVAHVDIERPMTAFRFMEALNARLRPEPVAILDCVEAPGFHARFDCIGRSYRYRIVNRRAPLTFDAGLAW
;
A
#
# COMPACT_ATOMS: atom_id res chain seq x y z
N PRO A 1 -75.59 11.96 32.25
CA PRO A 1 -74.75 11.12 31.39
C PRO A 1 -73.45 11.78 31.10
N PRO A 2 -72.31 11.07 31.35
CA PRO A 2 -70.96 11.63 31.13
C PRO A 2 -70.55 11.45 29.67
N HIS A 3 -69.89 12.46 29.12
CA HIS A 3 -69.36 12.47 27.79
C HIS A 3 -68.15 11.50 27.68
N PRO A 4 -67.99 10.77 26.54
CA PRO A 4 -66.84 9.91 26.33
C PRO A 4 -65.58 10.74 26.03
N ARG A 5 -64.45 10.38 26.66
CA ARG A 5 -63.14 10.93 26.40
C ARG A 5 -62.61 10.48 25.03
N PRO A 6 -61.93 11.33 24.26
CA PRO A 6 -61.33 10.92 23.01
C PRO A 6 -60.12 10.01 23.24
N ALA A 7 -60.00 8.96 22.40
CA ALA A 7 -58.94 7.97 22.43
C ALA A 7 -57.56 8.61 22.16
N ARG A 8 -56.55 8.27 22.97
CA ARG A 8 -55.14 8.65 22.76
C ARG A 8 -54.62 7.96 21.49
N ARG A 9 -54.09 8.76 20.56
CA ARG A 9 -53.29 8.27 19.43
C ARG A 9 -52.06 7.55 19.95
N PRO A 10 -51.67 6.41 19.35
CA PRO A 10 -50.39 5.76 19.65
C PRO A 10 -49.21 6.64 19.14
N PRO A 11 -48.04 6.58 19.81
CA PRO A 11 -46.85 7.31 19.34
C PRO A 11 -46.38 6.74 18.00
N GLY A 12 -46.14 7.63 17.05
CA GLY A 12 -45.65 7.27 15.73
C GLY A 12 -44.32 6.56 15.85
N ASN A 13 -44.24 5.39 15.24
CA ASN A 13 -43.01 4.64 15.04
C ASN A 13 -42.05 5.52 14.19
N GLY A 14 -41.12 6.18 14.86
CA GLY A 14 -39.97 6.79 14.21
C GLY A 14 -39.11 5.68 13.62
N MET A 15 -39.40 5.30 12.36
CA MET A 15 -38.48 4.51 11.57
C MET A 15 -37.20 5.32 11.40
N GLY A 16 -36.25 5.12 12.31
CA GLY A 16 -34.91 5.53 12.14
C GLY A 16 -34.41 4.98 10.79
N ARG A 17 -34.22 5.86 9.83
CA ARG A 17 -33.51 5.53 8.59
C ARG A 17 -32.14 4.99 9.00
N VAL A 18 -32.00 3.68 9.07
CA VAL A 18 -30.71 3.01 9.05
C VAL A 18 -30.08 3.45 7.71
N ARG A 19 -29.19 4.42 7.77
CA ARG A 19 -28.33 4.76 6.63
C ARG A 19 -27.45 3.55 6.42
N THR A 20 -27.86 2.66 5.56
CA THR A 20 -27.03 1.58 5.05
C THR A 20 -25.78 2.26 4.47
N ARG A 21 -24.67 2.12 5.17
CA ARG A 21 -23.36 2.56 4.65
C ARG A 21 -23.18 1.76 3.37
N ALA A 22 -23.36 2.43 2.22
CA ALA A 22 -23.09 1.82 0.94
C ALA A 22 -21.75 1.15 1.05
N ALA A 23 -21.67 -0.14 0.70
CA ALA A 23 -20.42 -0.88 0.70
C ALA A 23 -19.46 -0.08 -0.19
N ARG A 24 -18.43 0.52 0.42
CA ARG A 24 -17.41 1.24 -0.33
C ARG A 24 -16.72 0.21 -1.19
N LEU A 25 -16.79 0.41 -2.50
CA LEU A 25 -16.11 -0.44 -3.46
C LEU A 25 -14.61 -0.22 -3.27
N THR A 26 -13.95 -1.20 -2.70
CA THR A 26 -12.49 -1.20 -2.52
C THR A 26 -11.86 -1.77 -3.77
N ALA A 27 -10.97 -1.01 -4.41
CA ALA A 27 -10.17 -1.50 -5.52
C ALA A 27 -8.83 -2.03 -4.99
N ARG A 28 -8.45 -3.24 -5.41
CA ARG A 28 -7.14 -3.83 -5.12
C ARG A 28 -6.20 -3.62 -6.28
N PHE A 29 -5.02 -3.07 -5.98
CA PHE A 29 -3.94 -2.89 -6.94
C PHE A 29 -2.75 -3.77 -6.59
N ARG A 30 -2.20 -4.45 -7.59
CA ARG A 30 -0.89 -5.09 -7.54
C ARG A 30 0.14 -4.08 -8.02
N LEU A 31 1.20 -3.92 -7.26
CA LEU A 31 2.32 -3.03 -7.54
C LEU A 31 3.58 -3.84 -7.79
N THR A 32 4.36 -3.45 -8.79
CA THR A 32 5.75 -3.88 -8.95
C THR A 32 6.63 -2.72 -8.55
N VAL A 33 7.52 -2.94 -7.59
CA VAL A 33 8.29 -1.90 -6.90
C VAL A 33 9.78 -2.12 -7.09
N GLU A 34 10.49 -1.09 -7.50
CA GLU A 34 11.95 -1.01 -7.50
C GLU A 34 12.42 -0.07 -6.38
N TYR A 35 13.49 -0.41 -5.70
CA TYR A 35 14.09 0.49 -4.70
C TYR A 35 15.57 0.24 -4.45
N ASP A 36 16.28 1.31 -4.14
CA ASP A 36 17.59 1.27 -3.50
C ASP A 36 17.40 1.15 -1.99
N GLY A 37 17.81 0.02 -1.42
CA GLY A 37 17.60 -0.28 -0.01
C GLY A 37 18.52 0.47 0.97
N ARG A 38 19.58 1.13 0.49
CA ARG A 38 20.63 1.74 1.35
C ARG A 38 20.10 2.72 2.41
N PRO A 39 19.15 3.63 2.10
CA PRO A 39 18.64 4.55 3.11
C PRO A 39 17.56 3.92 4.03
N PHE A 40 17.16 2.66 3.79
CA PHE A 40 16.07 2.03 4.51
C PHE A 40 16.56 0.95 5.48
N MET A 41 15.85 0.82 6.60
CA MET A 41 16.02 -0.29 7.55
C MET A 41 15.31 -1.57 7.10
N GLY A 42 15.19 -1.74 5.76
CA GLY A 42 14.52 -2.84 5.11
C GLY A 42 13.12 -2.48 4.59
N TRP A 43 12.43 -3.52 4.13
CA TRP A 43 11.09 -3.36 3.58
C TRP A 43 10.07 -2.95 4.63
N GLN A 44 10.01 -3.70 5.74
CA GLN A 44 8.90 -3.59 6.68
C GLN A 44 8.95 -2.31 7.51
N ARG A 45 7.78 -1.65 7.65
CA ARG A 45 7.61 -0.51 8.55
C ARG A 45 7.99 -0.88 9.98
N GLN A 46 8.82 -0.04 10.59
CA GLN A 46 9.33 -0.15 11.95
C GLN A 46 9.17 1.17 12.69
N ALA A 47 9.20 1.11 14.03
CA ALA A 47 9.06 2.31 14.86
C ALA A 47 10.31 3.24 14.82
N HIS A 48 11.49 2.69 14.45
CA HIS A 48 12.78 3.33 14.69
C HIS A 48 13.55 3.72 13.44
N GLY A 49 12.89 3.83 12.27
CA GLY A 49 13.59 4.30 11.08
C GLY A 49 12.81 4.16 9.77
N PRO A 50 13.37 4.70 8.68
CA PRO A 50 12.72 4.69 7.38
C PRO A 50 12.63 3.27 6.83
N SER A 51 11.52 2.98 6.16
CA SER A 51 11.29 1.70 5.49
C SER A 51 10.62 1.92 4.14
N VAL A 52 10.84 1.00 3.21
CA VAL A 52 10.23 1.08 1.88
C VAL A 52 8.70 1.04 1.97
N GLN A 53 8.15 0.13 2.78
CA GLN A 53 6.71 0.04 3.05
C GLN A 53 6.16 1.36 3.59
N GLY A 54 6.83 1.97 4.57
CA GLY A 54 6.39 3.23 5.17
C GLY A 54 6.39 4.39 4.17
N ALA A 55 7.41 4.47 3.30
CA ALA A 55 7.46 5.48 2.24
C ALA A 55 6.30 5.34 1.26
N ILE A 56 6.00 4.12 0.80
CA ILE A 56 4.89 3.88 -0.14
C ILE A 56 3.53 4.11 0.54
N GLU A 57 3.34 3.66 1.77
CA GLU A 57 2.10 3.88 2.53
C GLU A 57 1.83 5.37 2.77
N ALA A 58 2.86 6.14 3.09
CA ALA A 58 2.75 7.59 3.23
C ALA A 58 2.37 8.28 1.92
N ALA A 59 3.02 7.89 0.81
CA ALA A 59 2.68 8.38 -0.53
C ALA A 59 1.24 8.02 -0.92
N ALA A 60 0.82 6.77 -0.71
CA ALA A 60 -0.53 6.30 -1.01
C ALA A 60 -1.58 7.04 -0.16
N SER A 61 -1.33 7.22 1.12
CA SER A 61 -2.23 7.97 2.01
C SER A 61 -2.36 9.44 1.60
N ALA A 62 -1.26 10.06 1.17
CA ALA A 62 -1.29 11.44 0.66
C ALA A 62 -2.05 11.58 -0.68
N VAL A 63 -2.04 10.53 -1.52
CA VAL A 63 -2.77 10.50 -2.79
C VAL A 63 -4.26 10.25 -2.57
N THR A 64 -4.61 9.30 -1.70
CA THR A 64 -6.00 8.84 -1.54
C THR A 64 -6.76 9.60 -0.46
N GLY A 65 -6.07 10.13 0.54
CA GLY A 65 -6.67 10.68 1.76
C GLY A 65 -7.10 9.60 2.76
N GLU A 66 -6.65 8.34 2.55
CA GLU A 66 -7.01 7.18 3.36
C GLU A 66 -5.79 6.67 4.15
N THR A 67 -6.03 5.96 5.24
CA THR A 67 -4.97 5.16 5.86
C THR A 67 -4.82 3.86 5.06
N VAL A 68 -3.67 3.71 4.42
CA VAL A 68 -3.40 2.60 3.50
C VAL A 68 -2.40 1.63 4.13
N THR A 69 -2.63 0.33 3.93
CA THR A 69 -1.71 -0.72 4.34
C THR A 69 -1.23 -1.49 3.12
N LEU A 70 0.08 -1.63 2.98
CA LEU A 70 0.74 -2.33 1.89
C LEU A 70 1.16 -3.74 2.32
N HIS A 71 0.85 -4.74 1.51
CA HIS A 71 1.23 -6.13 1.74
C HIS A 71 2.18 -6.61 0.64
N ALA A 72 3.36 -7.09 1.02
CA ALA A 72 4.38 -7.54 0.07
C ALA A 72 4.46 -9.07 -0.06
N ALA A 73 4.98 -9.52 -1.20
CA ALA A 73 5.30 -10.92 -1.45
C ALA A 73 6.40 -11.45 -0.51
N GLY A 74 7.36 -10.60 -0.17
CA GLY A 74 8.46 -10.91 0.73
C GLY A 74 8.98 -9.67 1.44
N ARG A 75 9.85 -9.87 2.43
CA ARG A 75 10.54 -8.79 3.13
C ARG A 75 12.00 -8.81 2.72
N THR A 76 12.63 -7.65 2.68
CA THR A 76 14.07 -7.50 2.54
C THR A 76 14.63 -6.86 3.80
N ASP A 77 15.85 -7.22 4.15
CA ASP A 77 16.57 -6.66 5.28
C ASP A 77 17.14 -5.27 4.95
N ALA A 78 17.71 -4.60 5.96
CA ALA A 78 18.32 -3.29 5.81
C ALA A 78 19.38 -3.28 4.70
N GLY A 79 19.33 -2.27 3.84
CA GLY A 79 20.27 -2.10 2.74
C GLY A 79 20.04 -2.97 1.52
N VAL A 80 19.13 -3.95 1.56
CA VAL A 80 18.83 -4.82 0.42
C VAL A 80 17.96 -4.10 -0.61
N HIS A 81 18.41 -4.12 -1.86
CA HIS A 81 17.70 -3.54 -3.01
C HIS A 81 16.65 -4.50 -3.56
N ALA A 82 15.74 -4.00 -4.35
CA ALA A 82 14.88 -4.82 -5.19
C ALA A 82 14.70 -4.18 -6.57
N ALA A 83 14.71 -5.02 -7.61
CA ALA A 83 14.40 -4.61 -8.97
C ALA A 83 12.94 -4.90 -9.39
N GLY A 84 12.16 -5.56 -8.54
CA GLY A 84 10.79 -5.96 -8.87
C GLY A 84 10.07 -6.64 -7.70
N GLN A 85 10.08 -6.01 -6.52
CA GLN A 85 9.27 -6.47 -5.40
C GLN A 85 7.79 -6.35 -5.74
N VAL A 86 7.01 -7.38 -5.43
CA VAL A 86 5.57 -7.36 -5.64
C VAL A 86 4.85 -7.06 -4.33
N ALA A 87 3.91 -6.13 -4.39
CA ALA A 87 3.04 -5.78 -3.28
C ALA A 87 1.59 -5.60 -3.75
N HIS A 88 0.64 -5.59 -2.82
CA HIS A 88 -0.72 -5.17 -3.11
C HIS A 88 -1.22 -4.17 -2.07
N VAL A 89 -2.19 -3.39 -2.48
CA VAL A 89 -2.82 -2.37 -1.66
C VAL A 89 -4.30 -2.27 -2.02
N ASP A 90 -5.12 -2.01 -1.03
CA ASP A 90 -6.55 -1.74 -1.19
C ASP A 90 -6.82 -0.26 -0.97
N ILE A 91 -7.55 0.37 -1.88
CA ILE A 91 -7.99 1.77 -1.75
C ILE A 91 -9.50 1.90 -2.01
N GLU A 92 -10.15 2.81 -1.30
CA GLU A 92 -11.57 3.11 -1.49
C GLU A 92 -11.79 4.26 -2.50
N ARG A 93 -10.79 5.12 -2.69
CA ARG A 93 -10.87 6.23 -3.62
C ARG A 93 -10.87 5.75 -5.07
N PRO A 94 -11.90 6.08 -5.87
CA PRO A 94 -11.94 5.68 -7.27
C PRO A 94 -10.81 6.33 -8.08
N MET A 95 -9.94 5.50 -8.66
CA MET A 95 -8.93 5.94 -9.62
C MET A 95 -8.45 4.76 -10.48
N THR A 96 -7.90 5.09 -11.66
CA THR A 96 -7.30 4.07 -12.52
C THR A 96 -5.93 3.67 -12.01
N ALA A 97 -5.48 2.45 -12.31
CA ALA A 97 -4.16 1.96 -11.95
C ALA A 97 -3.03 2.89 -12.45
N PHE A 98 -3.15 3.39 -13.67
CA PHE A 98 -2.19 4.32 -14.25
C PHE A 98 -2.09 5.63 -13.45
N ARG A 99 -3.23 6.24 -13.11
CA ARG A 99 -3.24 7.49 -12.31
C ARG A 99 -2.70 7.26 -10.90
N PHE A 100 -2.98 6.11 -10.31
CA PHE A 100 -2.47 5.77 -9.00
C PHE A 100 -0.94 5.63 -9.03
N MET A 101 -0.40 4.90 -10.01
CA MET A 101 1.04 4.74 -10.21
C MET A 101 1.76 6.09 -10.39
N GLU A 102 1.27 6.94 -11.30
CA GLU A 102 1.86 8.26 -11.54
C GLU A 102 1.83 9.15 -10.28
N ALA A 103 0.72 9.14 -9.55
CA ALA A 103 0.58 9.92 -8.33
C ALA A 103 1.52 9.40 -7.22
N LEU A 104 1.68 8.06 -7.09
CA LEU A 104 2.64 7.46 -6.16
C LEU A 104 4.07 7.88 -6.51
N ASN A 105 4.47 7.74 -7.78
CA ASN A 105 5.82 8.11 -8.23
C ASN A 105 6.12 9.60 -8.05
N ALA A 106 5.12 10.47 -8.23
CA ALA A 106 5.27 11.89 -7.95
C ALA A 106 5.50 12.19 -6.47
N ARG A 107 4.84 11.45 -5.58
CA ARG A 107 4.93 11.62 -4.11
C ARG A 107 6.13 10.93 -3.48
N LEU A 108 6.64 9.86 -4.10
CA LEU A 108 7.81 9.14 -3.60
C LEU A 108 9.11 9.94 -3.75
N ARG A 109 9.18 10.93 -4.63
CA ARG A 109 10.37 11.78 -4.75
C ARG A 109 10.60 12.60 -3.47
N PRO A 110 11.84 12.70 -2.97
CA PRO A 110 13.11 12.23 -3.55
C PRO A 110 13.54 10.81 -3.10
N GLU A 111 12.65 10.04 -2.47
CA GLU A 111 12.98 8.68 -2.02
C GLU A 111 13.39 7.79 -3.20
N PRO A 112 14.43 6.93 -3.04
CA PRO A 112 14.87 6.04 -4.10
C PRO A 112 13.95 4.80 -4.20
N VAL A 113 12.68 5.05 -4.45
CA VAL A 113 11.61 4.05 -4.62
C VAL A 113 10.80 4.42 -5.85
N ALA A 114 10.55 3.45 -6.72
CA ALA A 114 9.73 3.63 -7.90
C ALA A 114 8.69 2.52 -8.04
N ILE A 115 7.48 2.88 -8.42
CA ILE A 115 6.45 1.95 -8.83
C ILE A 115 6.59 1.75 -10.35
N LEU A 116 7.06 0.56 -10.75
CA LEU A 116 7.32 0.22 -12.14
C LEU A 116 6.05 -0.18 -12.89
N ASP A 117 5.12 -0.82 -12.18
CA ASP A 117 3.86 -1.30 -12.73
C ASP A 117 2.78 -1.25 -11.66
N CYS A 118 1.55 -0.98 -12.08
CA CYS A 118 0.36 -0.99 -11.25
C CYS A 118 -0.82 -1.50 -12.06
N VAL A 119 -1.44 -2.57 -11.60
CA VAL A 119 -2.62 -3.14 -12.25
C VAL A 119 -3.72 -3.45 -11.24
N GLU A 120 -4.97 -3.32 -11.67
CA GLU A 120 -6.08 -3.81 -10.87
C GLU A 120 -6.00 -5.33 -10.77
N ALA A 121 -6.10 -5.86 -9.56
CA ALA A 121 -5.92 -7.27 -9.29
C ALA A 121 -6.91 -7.75 -8.20
N PRO A 122 -8.22 -7.81 -8.51
CA PRO A 122 -9.22 -8.27 -7.56
C PRO A 122 -8.90 -9.68 -7.05
N GLY A 123 -8.93 -9.86 -5.73
CA GLY A 123 -8.65 -11.15 -5.09
C GLY A 123 -7.17 -11.54 -4.99
N PHE A 124 -6.27 -10.82 -5.66
CA PHE A 124 -4.82 -11.10 -5.58
C PHE A 124 -4.26 -10.84 -4.18
N HIS A 125 -3.40 -11.73 -3.69
CA HIS A 125 -2.67 -11.52 -2.44
C HIS A 125 -1.17 -11.72 -2.64
N ALA A 126 -0.38 -10.64 -2.54
CA ALA A 126 1.04 -10.66 -2.88
C ALA A 126 1.85 -11.77 -2.20
N ARG A 127 1.54 -12.11 -0.94
CA ARG A 127 2.26 -13.16 -0.21
C ARG A 127 1.80 -14.57 -0.57
N PHE A 128 0.49 -14.78 -0.72
CA PHE A 128 -0.08 -16.12 -0.89
C PHE A 128 -0.08 -16.58 -2.34
N ASP A 129 -0.20 -15.64 -3.29
CA ASP A 129 -0.14 -15.93 -4.72
C ASP A 129 1.28 -15.80 -5.29
N CYS A 130 2.28 -15.66 -4.42
CA CYS A 130 3.68 -15.59 -4.81
C CYS A 130 4.17 -16.97 -5.27
N ILE A 131 4.48 -17.10 -6.56
CA ILE A 131 4.95 -18.35 -7.18
C ILE A 131 6.47 -18.55 -7.11
N GLY A 132 7.23 -17.49 -6.80
CA GLY A 132 8.68 -17.57 -6.71
C GLY A 132 9.32 -16.25 -6.26
N ARG A 133 10.56 -16.37 -5.80
CA ARG A 133 11.43 -15.24 -5.45
C ARG A 133 12.81 -15.51 -6.00
N SER A 134 13.41 -14.51 -6.65
CA SER A 134 14.77 -14.59 -7.16
C SER A 134 15.65 -13.62 -6.40
N TYR A 135 16.82 -14.07 -6.01
CA TYR A 135 17.83 -13.25 -5.33
C TYR A 135 19.11 -13.27 -6.14
N ARG A 136 19.75 -12.09 -6.25
CA ARG A 136 21.04 -11.92 -6.90
C ARG A 136 22.04 -11.35 -5.93
N TYR A 137 23.09 -12.09 -5.65
CA TYR A 137 24.27 -11.60 -4.93
C TYR A 137 25.32 -11.16 -5.95
N ARG A 138 25.76 -9.92 -5.85
CA ARG A 138 26.80 -9.37 -6.70
C ARG A 138 28.11 -9.26 -5.91
N ILE A 139 29.11 -10.01 -6.32
CA ILE A 139 30.41 -10.07 -5.68
C ILE A 139 31.45 -9.59 -6.67
N VAL A 140 32.30 -8.64 -6.24
CA VAL A 140 33.42 -8.12 -7.04
C VAL A 140 34.73 -8.44 -6.33
N ASN A 141 35.39 -9.50 -6.77
CA ASN A 141 36.68 -9.93 -6.21
C ASN A 141 37.84 -9.16 -6.86
N ARG A 142 38.29 -8.09 -6.20
CA ARG A 142 39.50 -7.32 -6.61
C ARG A 142 40.10 -6.61 -5.41
N ARG A 143 41.40 -6.26 -5.52
CA ARG A 143 42.12 -5.51 -4.47
C ARG A 143 41.73 -4.03 -4.40
N ALA A 144 41.44 -3.40 -5.56
CA ALA A 144 41.03 -2.00 -5.60
C ALA A 144 39.62 -1.83 -4.98
N PRO A 145 39.36 -0.75 -4.23
CA PRO A 145 38.05 -0.49 -3.67
C PRO A 145 37.00 -0.32 -4.76
N LEU A 146 35.77 -0.62 -4.41
CA LEU A 146 34.62 -0.39 -5.28
C LEU A 146 34.36 1.12 -5.42
N THR A 147 34.03 1.56 -6.63
CA THR A 147 33.66 2.95 -6.94
C THR A 147 32.23 2.98 -7.49
N PHE A 148 32.02 2.63 -8.76
CA PHE A 148 30.69 2.62 -9.37
C PHE A 148 29.72 1.61 -8.73
N ASP A 149 30.24 0.48 -8.26
CA ASP A 149 29.45 -0.57 -7.63
C ASP A 149 29.41 -0.46 -6.09
N ALA A 150 29.93 0.63 -5.53
CA ALA A 150 29.92 0.85 -4.09
C ALA A 150 28.47 0.87 -3.56
N GLY A 151 28.18 -0.04 -2.63
CA GLY A 151 26.82 -0.25 -2.11
C GLY A 151 25.89 -1.08 -3.00
N LEU A 152 26.35 -1.50 -4.19
CA LEU A 152 25.61 -2.37 -5.11
C LEU A 152 26.23 -3.77 -5.24
N ALA A 153 27.46 -3.95 -4.77
CA ALA A 153 28.18 -5.21 -4.77
C ALA A 153 29.01 -5.35 -3.49
N TRP A 154 29.32 -6.59 -3.16
CA TRP A 154 30.20 -6.97 -2.05
C TRP A 154 31.53 -7.46 -2.55
#